data_dfb7f85318643afc528c48fe1c416553
#
_entry.id   dfb7f85318643afc528c48fe1c416553
#
_cell.length_a   1.000
_cell.length_b   1.000
_cell.length_c   1.000
_cell.angle_alpha   90.00
_cell.angle_beta   90.00
_cell.angle_gamma   90.00
#
_symmetry.space_group_name_H-M   'P 1'
#
loop_
_entity.id
_entity.type
_entity.pdbx_description
1 polymer ?
#
loop_
_entity_poly.entity_id
_entity_poly.type
_entity_poly.pdbx_seq_one_letter_code
_entity_poly.pdbx_strand_id
1 'polypeptide(L)'
;MLFPRILRRFVLVIAILGAFPATATETGPDVQVLEAYTAATKPKQRIADVYARFVNVETTDRLVGADSPACNRVELVAADGTKRPYEDFHFQEDVEIGFREGAPHLRLVGLKKPLVRGQSLVVTLHFEDTGPLSLNVIVQ
;
A
#
# COMPACT_ATOMS: atom_id res chain seq x y z
N MET A 1 21.78 56.76 -56.93
CA MET A 1 20.55 56.02 -56.74
C MET A 1 20.77 55.03 -55.58
N LEU A 2 20.14 55.33 -54.48
CA LEU A 2 20.23 54.50 -53.29
C LEU A 2 19.06 53.50 -53.29
N PHE A 3 19.36 52.22 -53.37
CA PHE A 3 18.38 51.23 -53.19
C PHE A 3 18.19 50.95 -51.70
N PRO A 4 16.97 51.00 -51.20
CA PRO A 4 16.75 50.66 -49.79
C PRO A 4 17.03 49.15 -49.54
N ARG A 5 17.99 48.89 -48.69
CA ARG A 5 18.22 47.58 -48.21
C ARG A 5 17.02 47.19 -47.30
N ILE A 6 16.19 46.36 -47.82
CA ILE A 6 15.16 45.76 -47.02
C ILE A 6 15.84 44.74 -46.03
N LEU A 7 15.98 45.18 -44.83
CA LEU A 7 16.46 44.37 -43.76
C LEU A 7 15.34 43.37 -43.42
N ARG A 8 15.42 42.19 -44.00
CA ARG A 8 14.55 41.10 -43.59
C ARG A 8 14.92 40.71 -42.16
N ARG A 9 14.17 41.21 -41.22
CA ARG A 9 14.20 40.69 -39.85
C ARG A 9 13.60 39.29 -39.88
N PHE A 10 14.45 38.29 -39.84
CA PHE A 10 14.03 36.94 -39.50
C PHE A 10 13.58 36.95 -38.04
N VAL A 11 12.29 36.93 -37.83
CA VAL A 11 11.75 36.64 -36.52
C VAL A 11 11.96 35.14 -36.33
N LEU A 12 12.98 34.80 -35.57
CA LEU A 12 13.17 33.43 -35.11
C LEU A 12 12.06 33.14 -34.10
N VAL A 13 11.00 32.50 -34.56
CA VAL A 13 9.99 31.97 -33.66
C VAL A 13 10.63 30.75 -33.01
N ILE A 14 11.18 30.93 -31.82
CA ILE A 14 11.58 29.83 -30.97
C ILE A 14 10.27 29.25 -30.48
N ALA A 15 9.80 28.18 -31.10
CA ALA A 15 8.79 27.35 -30.54
C ALA A 15 9.39 26.67 -29.30
N ILE A 16 9.10 27.23 -28.14
CA ILE A 16 9.38 26.54 -26.89
C ILE A 16 8.40 25.39 -26.85
N LEU A 17 8.83 24.23 -27.30
CA LEU A 17 8.17 22.97 -26.97
C LEU A 17 8.34 22.82 -25.47
N GLY A 18 7.31 23.26 -24.73
CA GLY A 18 7.19 22.92 -23.33
C GLY A 18 7.17 21.41 -23.21
N ALA A 19 8.28 20.84 -22.75
CA ALA A 19 8.25 19.47 -22.30
C ALA A 19 7.30 19.43 -21.10
N PHE A 20 6.08 18.97 -21.33
CA PHE A 20 5.22 18.58 -20.21
C PHE A 20 5.94 17.45 -19.50
N PRO A 21 6.20 17.56 -18.17
CA PRO A 21 6.65 16.40 -17.45
C PRO A 21 5.58 15.35 -17.67
N ALA A 22 5.96 14.22 -18.25
CA ALA A 22 5.12 13.06 -18.24
C ALA A 22 4.80 12.81 -16.76
N THR A 23 3.56 13.05 -16.39
CA THR A 23 3.07 12.60 -15.10
C THR A 23 3.27 11.11 -15.13
N ALA A 24 4.32 10.64 -14.43
CA ALA A 24 4.44 9.24 -14.14
C ALA A 24 3.12 8.86 -13.47
N THR A 25 2.30 8.10 -14.16
CA THR A 25 1.17 7.45 -13.56
C THR A 25 1.81 6.55 -12.54
N GLU A 26 1.74 6.92 -11.26
CA GLU A 26 2.03 5.98 -10.20
C GLU A 26 1.03 4.86 -10.40
N THR A 27 1.49 3.79 -11.05
CA THR A 27 0.83 2.52 -10.99
C THR A 27 1.02 2.03 -9.56
N GLY A 28 0.23 2.61 -8.66
CA GLY A 28 -0.03 2.00 -7.40
C GLY A 28 -0.62 0.62 -7.65
N PRO A 29 -0.54 -0.30 -6.70
CA PRO A 29 -1.23 -1.58 -6.85
C PRO A 29 -2.70 -1.30 -7.20
N ASP A 30 -3.22 -2.03 -8.17
CA ASP A 30 -4.63 -1.96 -8.62
C ASP A 30 -5.59 -2.45 -7.51
N VAL A 31 -5.23 -2.17 -6.28
CA VAL A 31 -5.89 -2.58 -5.04
C VAL A 31 -6.04 -1.35 -4.17
N GLN A 32 -7.25 -1.07 -3.78
CA GLN A 32 -7.57 -0.01 -2.83
C GLN A 32 -7.83 -0.60 -1.45
N VAL A 33 -7.15 -0.07 -0.43
CA VAL A 33 -7.41 -0.38 0.97
C VAL A 33 -8.51 0.53 1.48
N LEU A 34 -9.66 -0.03 1.88
CA LEU A 34 -10.76 0.75 2.46
C LEU A 34 -10.57 1.01 3.94
N GLU A 35 -10.16 0.00 4.65
CA GLU A 35 -10.05 0.02 6.09
C GLU A 35 -8.90 -0.89 6.51
N ALA A 36 -8.11 -0.44 7.50
CA ALA A 36 -7.16 -1.27 8.21
C ALA A 36 -7.16 -0.86 9.68
N TYR A 37 -7.37 -1.79 10.58
CA TYR A 37 -7.49 -1.50 12.01
C TYR A 37 -6.99 -2.63 12.89
N THR A 38 -6.70 -2.30 14.13
CA THR A 38 -6.36 -3.22 15.21
C THR A 38 -6.93 -2.69 16.53
N ALA A 39 -7.08 -3.54 17.52
CA ALA A 39 -7.51 -3.13 18.84
C ALA A 39 -6.35 -2.57 19.67
N ALA A 40 -6.65 -1.64 20.57
CA ALA A 40 -5.72 -1.22 21.61
C ALA A 40 -5.29 -2.43 22.47
N THR A 41 -4.06 -2.41 22.93
CA THR A 41 -3.49 -3.53 23.71
C THR A 41 -3.28 -3.16 25.16
N LYS A 42 -3.29 -4.17 26.03
CA LYS A 42 -2.88 -4.05 27.44
C LYS A 42 -1.37 -3.83 27.53
N PRO A 43 -0.86 -3.25 28.63
CA PRO A 43 0.58 -2.92 28.76
C PRO A 43 1.53 -4.08 28.56
N LYS A 44 1.15 -5.30 28.93
CA LYS A 44 1.99 -6.50 28.78
C LYS A 44 1.65 -7.36 27.58
N GLN A 45 0.66 -6.97 26.80
CA GLN A 45 0.24 -7.70 25.61
C GLN A 45 1.27 -7.49 24.49
N ARG A 46 1.73 -8.57 23.90
CA ARG A 46 2.76 -8.58 22.85
C ARG A 46 2.26 -9.00 21.49
N ILE A 47 0.98 -9.28 21.39
CA ILE A 47 0.32 -9.74 20.16
C ILE A 47 -0.88 -8.85 19.87
N ALA A 48 -1.06 -8.50 18.62
CA ALA A 48 -2.25 -7.79 18.14
C ALA A 48 -2.68 -8.33 16.79
N ASP A 49 -3.97 -8.45 16.58
CA ASP A 49 -4.53 -8.89 15.31
C ASP A 49 -4.89 -7.66 14.45
N VAL A 50 -4.56 -7.73 13.17
CA VAL A 50 -4.83 -6.67 12.19
C VAL A 50 -5.82 -7.16 11.16
N TYR A 51 -6.82 -6.34 10.93
CA TYR A 51 -7.88 -6.55 9.95
C TYR A 51 -7.83 -5.47 8.87
N ALA A 52 -8.15 -5.83 7.66
CA ALA A 52 -8.16 -4.90 6.53
C ALA A 52 -9.12 -5.37 5.44
N ARG A 53 -9.70 -4.41 4.70
CA ARG A 53 -10.54 -4.68 3.54
C ARG A 53 -9.91 -4.11 2.29
N PHE A 54 -9.93 -4.87 1.22
CA PHE A 54 -9.39 -4.50 -0.08
C PHE A 54 -10.50 -4.54 -1.13
N VAL A 55 -10.50 -3.54 -1.99
CA VAL A 55 -11.44 -3.42 -3.12
C VAL A 55 -10.70 -3.03 -4.39
N ASN A 56 -11.38 -3.08 -5.52
CA ASN A 56 -10.84 -2.76 -6.83
C ASN A 56 -9.59 -3.58 -7.16
N VAL A 57 -9.66 -4.86 -6.87
CA VAL A 57 -8.60 -5.80 -7.22
C VAL A 57 -8.70 -6.08 -8.71
N GLU A 58 -7.80 -5.51 -9.50
CA GLU A 58 -7.79 -5.68 -10.96
C GLU A 58 -6.89 -6.85 -11.41
N THR A 59 -6.09 -7.38 -10.52
CA THR A 59 -5.17 -8.46 -10.81
C THR A 59 -5.24 -9.58 -9.78
N THR A 60 -4.90 -10.79 -10.21
CA THR A 60 -4.64 -11.91 -9.30
C THR A 60 -3.20 -11.81 -8.82
N ASP A 61 -3.00 -11.83 -7.52
CA ASP A 61 -1.70 -11.76 -6.87
C ASP A 61 -1.73 -12.49 -5.53
N ARG A 62 -0.59 -12.88 -5.03
CA ARG A 62 -0.49 -13.57 -3.74
C ARG A 62 0.49 -12.89 -2.79
N LEU A 63 0.18 -12.98 -1.52
CA LEU A 63 1.02 -12.48 -0.46
C LEU A 63 2.24 -13.40 -0.28
N VAL A 64 3.43 -12.81 -0.25
CA VAL A 64 4.69 -13.54 -0.04
C VAL A 64 5.42 -13.11 1.21
N GLY A 65 4.98 -12.06 1.87
CA GLY A 65 5.55 -11.58 3.11
C GLY A 65 4.80 -10.40 3.70
N ALA A 66 5.08 -10.11 4.95
CA ALA A 66 4.59 -8.92 5.62
C ALA A 66 5.54 -8.52 6.75
N ASP A 67 5.66 -7.22 7.00
CA ASP A 67 6.46 -6.68 8.09
C ASP A 67 5.87 -5.39 8.65
N SER A 68 6.33 -5.00 9.82
CA SER A 68 5.98 -3.74 10.46
C SER A 68 7.10 -3.30 11.41
N PRO A 69 7.43 -2.01 11.48
CA PRO A 69 8.36 -1.51 12.47
C PRO A 69 7.83 -1.55 13.91
N ALA A 70 6.53 -1.76 14.09
CA ALA A 70 5.88 -1.81 15.41
C ALA A 70 6.05 -3.14 16.15
N CYS A 71 6.52 -4.18 15.46
CA CYS A 71 6.63 -5.53 16.01
C CYS A 71 7.86 -6.27 15.46
N ASN A 72 8.16 -7.43 16.02
CA ASN A 72 9.28 -8.25 15.55
C ASN A 72 8.97 -8.98 14.24
N ARG A 73 7.73 -9.45 14.08
CA ARG A 73 7.28 -10.13 12.86
C ARG A 73 5.77 -10.01 12.68
N VAL A 74 5.34 -10.16 11.45
CA VAL A 74 3.92 -10.24 11.08
C VAL A 74 3.66 -11.64 10.53
N GLU A 75 2.60 -12.28 11.00
CA GLU A 75 2.21 -13.62 10.57
C GLU A 75 0.83 -13.59 9.95
N LEU A 76 0.58 -14.44 8.97
CA LEU A 76 -0.76 -14.79 8.53
C LEU A 76 -1.24 -15.93 9.42
N VAL A 77 -2.42 -15.76 10.01
CA VAL A 77 -3.04 -16.76 10.88
C VAL A 77 -4.45 -17.09 10.41
N ALA A 78 -4.86 -18.32 10.66
CA ALA A 78 -6.25 -18.74 10.47
C ALA A 78 -7.14 -18.14 11.57
N ALA A 79 -8.46 -18.30 11.43
CA ALA A 79 -9.44 -17.83 12.41
C ALA A 79 -9.17 -18.34 13.85
N ASP A 80 -8.63 -19.54 13.99
CA ASP A 80 -8.25 -20.14 15.27
C ASP A 80 -6.88 -19.70 15.80
N GLY A 81 -6.17 -18.82 15.08
CA GLY A 81 -4.83 -18.33 15.42
C GLY A 81 -3.68 -19.22 14.96
N THR A 82 -3.95 -20.30 14.27
CA THR A 82 -2.92 -21.19 13.70
C THR A 82 -2.18 -20.47 12.59
N LYS A 83 -0.84 -20.46 12.65
CA LYS A 83 -0.01 -19.87 11.61
C LYS A 83 -0.23 -20.52 10.25
N ARG A 84 -0.35 -19.70 9.22
CA ARG A 84 -0.54 -20.11 7.82
C ARG A 84 0.58 -19.55 6.95
N PRO A 85 0.93 -20.22 5.83
CA PRO A 85 1.79 -19.62 4.82
C PRO A 85 1.18 -18.34 4.26
N TYR A 86 2.00 -17.33 3.95
CA TYR A 86 1.50 -16.07 3.37
C TYR A 86 0.74 -16.30 2.07
N GLU A 87 1.15 -17.28 1.27
CA GLU A 87 0.58 -17.63 -0.03
C GLU A 87 -0.86 -18.14 0.05
N ASP A 88 -1.35 -18.50 1.24
CA ASP A 88 -2.75 -18.81 1.45
C ASP A 88 -3.66 -17.59 1.28
N PHE A 89 -3.09 -16.38 1.38
CA PHE A 89 -3.79 -15.14 1.07
C PHE A 89 -3.44 -14.66 -0.35
N HIS A 90 -4.44 -14.61 -1.20
CA HIS A 90 -4.28 -14.16 -2.58
C HIS A 90 -5.45 -13.29 -3.02
N PHE A 91 -5.16 -12.30 -3.85
CA PHE A 91 -6.17 -11.52 -4.53
C PHE A 91 -6.72 -12.28 -5.72
N GLN A 92 -8.02 -12.15 -5.91
CA GLN A 92 -8.70 -12.56 -7.13
C GLN A 92 -9.33 -11.32 -7.76
N GLU A 93 -9.24 -11.24 -9.07
CA GLU A 93 -9.84 -10.16 -9.85
C GLU A 93 -11.32 -10.04 -9.55
N ASP A 94 -11.81 -8.80 -9.35
CA ASP A 94 -13.21 -8.46 -9.06
C ASP A 94 -13.80 -9.08 -7.78
N VAL A 95 -12.99 -9.60 -6.90
CA VAL A 95 -13.44 -10.16 -5.62
C VAL A 95 -13.01 -9.24 -4.47
N GLU A 96 -13.97 -8.79 -3.68
CA GLU A 96 -13.67 -8.14 -2.41
C GLU A 96 -13.07 -9.17 -1.45
N ILE A 97 -11.89 -8.87 -0.94
CA ILE A 97 -11.16 -9.73 -0.03
C ILE A 97 -10.62 -8.93 1.14
N GLY A 98 -10.37 -9.58 2.26
CA GLY A 98 -9.79 -8.92 3.41
C GLY A 98 -9.38 -9.87 4.51
N PHE A 99 -8.69 -9.30 5.47
CA PHE A 99 -8.41 -9.93 6.76
C PHE A 99 -9.55 -9.57 7.70
N ARG A 100 -10.34 -10.55 8.11
CA ARG A 100 -11.58 -10.34 8.88
C ARG A 100 -11.52 -11.06 10.21
N GLU A 101 -12.25 -10.54 11.18
CA GLU A 101 -12.51 -11.26 12.44
C GLU A 101 -13.20 -12.60 12.16
N GLY A 102 -12.75 -13.65 12.84
CA GLY A 102 -13.27 -15.00 12.64
C GLY A 102 -12.87 -15.64 11.30
N ALA A 103 -11.94 -15.04 10.57
CA ALA A 103 -11.40 -15.50 9.30
C ALA A 103 -9.86 -15.35 9.31
N PRO A 104 -9.15 -15.79 8.27
CA PRO A 104 -7.72 -15.53 8.17
C PRO A 104 -7.40 -14.04 8.24
N HIS A 105 -6.40 -13.69 9.03
CA HIS A 105 -5.99 -12.30 9.27
C HIS A 105 -4.51 -12.22 9.61
N LEU A 106 -4.01 -10.99 9.78
CA LEU A 106 -2.63 -10.76 10.18
C LEU A 106 -2.50 -10.71 11.69
N ARG A 107 -1.37 -11.19 12.19
CA ARG A 107 -1.00 -11.10 13.59
C ARG A 107 0.36 -10.44 13.74
N LEU A 108 0.40 -9.36 14.50
CA LEU A 108 1.63 -8.72 14.92
C LEU A 108 2.18 -9.48 16.12
N VAL A 109 3.40 -9.95 16.04
CA VAL A 109 4.05 -10.73 17.09
C VAL A 109 5.28 -10.00 17.59
N GLY A 110 5.39 -9.89 18.91
CA GLY A 110 6.49 -9.19 19.54
C GLY A 110 6.36 -7.67 19.43
N LEU A 111 5.20 -7.13 19.82
CA LEU A 111 4.99 -5.68 19.88
C LEU A 111 6.08 -5.01 20.71
N LYS A 112 6.66 -3.95 20.17
CA LYS A 112 7.72 -3.18 20.83
C LYS A 112 7.16 -2.23 21.88
N LYS A 113 5.93 -1.77 21.70
CA LYS A 113 5.20 -0.86 22.58
C LYS A 113 3.72 -1.26 22.61
N PRO A 114 2.99 -0.95 23.69
CA PRO A 114 1.55 -1.08 23.70
C PRO A 114 0.92 -0.24 22.59
N LEU A 115 -0.14 -0.75 21.99
CA LEU A 115 -0.94 -0.02 21.01
C LEU A 115 -2.00 0.79 21.74
N VAL A 116 -2.03 2.10 21.49
CA VAL A 116 -2.92 3.04 22.15
C VAL A 116 -3.96 3.53 21.15
N ARG A 117 -5.21 3.54 21.57
CA ARG A 117 -6.34 4.02 20.78
C ARG A 117 -6.07 5.41 20.18
N GLY A 118 -6.37 5.56 18.89
CA GLY A 118 -6.14 6.79 18.14
C GLY A 118 -4.77 6.90 17.49
N GLN A 119 -3.82 6.03 17.84
CA GLN A 119 -2.54 5.93 17.14
C GLN A 119 -2.71 5.16 15.84
N SER A 120 -1.74 5.30 14.96
CA SER A 120 -1.63 4.51 13.75
C SER A 120 -0.26 3.85 13.66
N LEU A 121 -0.21 2.74 12.93
CA LEU A 121 1.04 2.04 12.61
C LEU A 121 1.01 1.58 11.16
N VAL A 122 2.18 1.33 10.61
CA VAL A 122 2.32 0.86 9.23
C VAL A 122 2.60 -0.64 9.23
N VAL A 123 1.83 -1.37 8.45
CA VAL A 123 2.11 -2.76 8.09
C VAL A 123 2.32 -2.81 6.58
N THR A 124 3.46 -3.34 6.15
CA THR A 124 3.76 -3.50 4.73
C THR A 124 3.51 -4.93 4.32
N LEU A 125 2.64 -5.11 3.33
CA LEU A 125 2.38 -6.39 2.69
C LEU A 125 3.25 -6.50 1.43
N HIS A 126 3.89 -7.63 1.24
CA HIS A 126 4.69 -7.90 0.04
C HIS A 126 3.96 -8.92 -0.83
N PHE A 127 3.56 -8.47 -2.03
CA PHE A 127 2.93 -9.31 -3.03
C PHE A 127 3.93 -9.73 -4.11
N GLU A 128 3.71 -10.90 -4.69
CA GLU A 128 4.63 -11.49 -5.68
C GLU A 128 4.82 -10.60 -6.90
N ASP A 129 3.74 -10.11 -7.49
CA ASP A 129 3.77 -9.34 -8.74
C ASP A 129 3.64 -7.83 -8.47
N THR A 130 2.73 -7.42 -7.61
CA THR A 130 2.48 -6.01 -7.29
C THR A 130 3.59 -5.37 -6.46
N GLY A 131 4.31 -6.17 -5.66
CA GLY A 131 5.32 -5.68 -4.73
C GLY A 131 4.73 -5.18 -3.41
N PRO A 132 5.35 -4.18 -2.76
CA PRO A 132 4.94 -3.71 -1.45
C PRO A 132 3.66 -2.89 -1.49
N LEU A 133 2.75 -3.16 -0.56
CA LEU A 133 1.54 -2.39 -0.28
C LEU A 133 1.54 -2.01 1.20
N SER A 134 1.60 -0.72 1.49
CA SER A 134 1.56 -0.23 2.87
C SER A 134 0.14 -0.05 3.37
N LEU A 135 -0.15 -0.63 4.52
CA LEU A 135 -1.38 -0.42 5.26
C LEU A 135 -1.16 0.61 6.36
N ASN A 136 -1.98 1.64 6.41
CA ASN A 136 -2.06 2.52 7.55
C ASN A 136 -3.11 1.97 8.53
N VAL A 137 -2.65 1.31 9.58
CA VAL A 137 -3.50 0.60 10.54
C VAL A 137 -3.86 1.53 11.69
N ILE A 138 -5.14 1.74 11.91
CA ILE A 138 -5.66 2.58 12.99
C ILE A 138 -5.91 1.73 14.23
N VAL A 139 -5.46 2.18 15.38
CA VAL A 139 -5.75 1.54 16.67
C VAL A 139 -7.08 2.04 17.20
N GLN A 140 -8.02 1.14 17.39
CA GLN A 140 -9.39 1.41 17.87
C GLN A 140 -9.56 1.10 19.34
#